data_7c8674ad9b2e491c6c4d3abd446e0f4b
#
_entry.id   7c8674ad9b2e491c6c4d3abd446e0f4b
#
_cell.length_a   1.000
_cell.length_b   1.000
_cell.length_c   1.000
_cell.angle_alpha   90.00
_cell.angle_beta   90.00
_cell.angle_gamma   90.00
#
_symmetry.space_group_name_H-M   'P 1'
#
loop_
_entity.id
_entity.type
_entity.pdbx_description
1 polymer ?
#
loop_
_entity_poly.entity_id
_entity_poly.type
_entity_poly.pdbx_seq_one_letter_code
_entity_poly.pdbx_strand_id
1 'polypeptide(L)'
;MKKTILLIVACTFAFVSAFAQNSEVETNQLTKAELFKTDNSLVKEAEIYKTTEGTLKMYAKLFTDLKTGEQLAALEFHPSTGLKILSSGMAQPLGYLDMDKVDDLILALEKMLEESNAANRKDEFTINYTAPGGIDALFTTDYPGQSTPVVIFRKKWHSVNEYGIPTCYYSDGLTVVSIKILPKLIAEIKEAQMIINQALSK
;
A
#
# COMPACT_ATOMS: atom_id res chain seq x y z
N MET A 1 -52.88 17.02 -13.43
CA MET A 1 -51.56 17.42 -13.94
C MET A 1 -50.59 17.96 -12.90
N LYS A 2 -51.00 18.76 -11.89
CA LYS A 2 -50.05 19.32 -10.88
C LYS A 2 -49.43 18.26 -9.93
N LYS A 3 -50.14 17.16 -9.60
CA LYS A 3 -49.61 16.10 -8.70
C LYS A 3 -48.56 15.20 -9.36
N THR A 4 -48.58 15.03 -10.67
CA THR A 4 -47.61 14.19 -11.41
C THR A 4 -46.25 14.89 -11.55
N ILE A 5 -46.27 16.22 -11.70
CA ILE A 5 -45.03 17.02 -11.79
C ILE A 5 -44.27 17.02 -10.45
N LEU A 6 -45.01 17.04 -9.34
CA LEU A 6 -44.37 17.02 -7.99
C LEU A 6 -43.66 15.69 -7.71
N LEU A 7 -44.20 14.58 -8.22
CA LEU A 7 -43.60 13.25 -8.05
C LEU A 7 -42.29 13.09 -8.85
N ILE A 8 -42.23 13.66 -10.06
CA ILE A 8 -41.04 13.61 -10.92
C ILE A 8 -39.89 14.42 -10.32
N VAL A 9 -40.20 15.61 -9.75
CA VAL A 9 -39.21 16.45 -9.11
C VAL A 9 -38.67 15.78 -7.81
N ALA A 10 -39.53 15.12 -7.05
CA ALA A 10 -39.09 14.38 -5.86
C ALA A 10 -38.19 13.17 -6.20
N CYS A 11 -38.50 12.45 -7.28
CA CYS A 11 -37.65 11.33 -7.73
C CYS A 11 -36.31 11.79 -8.28
N THR A 12 -36.23 12.94 -8.97
CA THR A 12 -34.94 13.46 -9.45
C THR A 12 -34.05 13.94 -8.31
N PHE A 13 -34.60 14.54 -7.26
CA PHE A 13 -33.84 14.92 -6.08
C PHE A 13 -33.33 13.70 -5.27
N ALA A 14 -34.12 12.62 -5.19
CA ALA A 14 -33.69 11.38 -4.53
C ALA A 14 -32.57 10.66 -5.30
N PHE A 15 -32.57 10.72 -6.63
CA PHE A 15 -31.50 10.15 -7.45
C PHE A 15 -30.19 10.94 -7.35
N VAL A 16 -30.25 12.26 -7.28
CA VAL A 16 -29.04 13.09 -7.15
C VAL A 16 -28.38 12.91 -5.76
N SER A 17 -29.19 12.74 -4.71
CA SER A 17 -28.63 12.46 -3.36
C SER A 17 -28.07 11.05 -3.20
N ALA A 18 -28.56 10.05 -3.95
CA ALA A 18 -28.00 8.70 -3.91
C ALA A 18 -26.65 8.58 -4.64
N PHE A 19 -26.37 9.45 -5.62
CA PHE A 19 -25.06 9.50 -6.27
C PHE A 19 -24.03 10.37 -5.54
N ALA A 20 -24.46 11.24 -4.63
CA ALA A 20 -23.56 12.10 -3.85
C ALA A 20 -23.00 11.42 -2.60
N GLN A 21 -23.43 10.22 -2.25
CA GLN A 21 -23.08 9.58 -0.97
C GLN A 21 -21.94 8.55 -1.04
N ASN A 22 -21.30 8.34 -2.21
CA ASN A 22 -20.22 7.34 -2.34
C ASN A 22 -18.98 7.81 -3.11
N SER A 23 -18.62 9.07 -3.01
CA SER A 23 -17.28 9.51 -3.39
C SER A 23 -16.64 10.28 -2.23
N GLU A 24 -16.36 9.59 -1.12
CA GLU A 24 -15.15 9.90 -0.40
C GLU A 24 -14.02 9.57 -1.38
N VAL A 25 -13.60 10.58 -2.13
CA VAL A 25 -12.30 10.57 -2.79
C VAL A 25 -11.33 10.34 -1.64
N GLU A 26 -10.83 9.10 -1.51
CA GLU A 26 -9.68 8.82 -0.68
C GLU A 26 -8.56 9.69 -1.22
N THR A 27 -8.48 10.92 -0.72
CA THR A 27 -7.34 11.78 -0.91
C THR A 27 -6.14 10.98 -0.43
N ASN A 28 -5.07 10.99 -1.20
CA ASN A 28 -3.79 10.38 -0.85
C ASN A 28 -3.44 10.76 0.59
N GLN A 29 -3.82 9.91 1.54
CA GLN A 29 -3.45 10.11 2.91
C GLN A 29 -1.96 9.80 2.97
N LEU A 30 -1.18 10.81 3.33
CA LEU A 30 0.22 10.60 3.68
C LEU A 30 0.28 9.63 4.87
N THR A 31 1.26 8.75 4.87
CA THR A 31 1.55 7.92 6.03
C THR A 31 1.96 8.79 7.21
N LYS A 32 1.83 8.28 8.44
CA LYS A 32 2.34 8.97 9.62
C LYS A 32 3.83 9.28 9.50
N ALA A 33 4.60 8.37 8.87
CA ALA A 33 6.03 8.59 8.61
C ALA A 33 6.27 9.75 7.64
N GLU A 34 5.48 9.89 6.57
CA GLU A 34 5.58 11.02 5.65
C GLU A 34 5.18 12.34 6.32
N LEU A 35 4.09 12.33 7.10
CA LEU A 35 3.66 13.50 7.88
C LEU A 35 4.72 13.90 8.92
N PHE A 36 5.26 12.94 9.67
CA PHE A 36 6.30 13.20 10.68
C PHE A 36 7.53 13.88 10.06
N LYS A 37 7.95 13.46 8.86
CA LYS A 37 9.07 14.08 8.13
C LYS A 37 8.74 15.48 7.62
N THR A 38 7.48 15.74 7.30
CA THR A 38 7.04 17.04 6.77
C THR A 38 6.81 18.08 7.87
N ASP A 39 6.22 17.64 8.99
CA ASP A 39 5.81 18.52 10.09
C ASP A 39 7.00 18.90 10.98
N ASN A 40 8.03 18.06 11.04
CA ASN A 40 9.22 18.27 11.85
C ASN A 40 10.41 18.76 11.01
N SER A 41 10.97 19.91 11.41
CA SER A 41 12.05 20.58 10.67
C SER A 41 13.44 19.96 10.87
N LEU A 42 13.61 19.04 11.85
CA LEU A 42 14.89 18.44 12.18
C LEU A 42 14.70 16.97 12.58
N VAL A 43 14.58 16.10 11.59
CA VAL A 43 14.35 14.67 11.79
C VAL A 43 15.61 13.87 11.52
N LYS A 44 16.02 13.04 12.51
CA LYS A 44 17.02 12.00 12.33
C LYS A 44 16.29 10.74 11.84
N GLU A 45 16.76 10.19 10.73
CA GLU A 45 16.31 8.89 10.19
C GLU A 45 17.40 7.85 10.44
N ALA A 46 17.03 6.71 11.00
CA ALA A 46 17.91 5.58 11.22
C ALA A 46 17.31 4.31 10.62
N GLU A 47 18.12 3.57 9.88
CA GLU A 47 17.81 2.20 9.43
C GLU A 47 18.18 1.24 10.56
N ILE A 48 17.22 0.55 11.15
CA ILE A 48 17.42 -0.36 12.28
C ILE A 48 17.30 -1.83 11.88
N TYR A 49 16.74 -2.12 10.72
CA TYR A 49 16.66 -3.44 10.12
C TYR A 49 16.55 -3.34 8.61
N LYS A 50 17.07 -4.36 7.92
CA LYS A 50 17.01 -4.45 6.46
C LYS A 50 16.99 -5.90 6.01
N THR A 51 16.12 -6.19 5.06
CA THR A 51 16.09 -7.48 4.38
C THR A 51 15.82 -7.33 2.89
N THR A 52 16.08 -8.40 2.14
CA THR A 52 15.78 -8.49 0.71
C THR A 52 15.22 -9.86 0.41
N GLU A 53 13.96 -9.89 -0.01
CA GLU A 53 13.27 -11.11 -0.37
C GLU A 53 12.83 -11.08 -1.83
N GLY A 54 13.51 -11.88 -2.65
CA GLY A 54 13.34 -11.86 -4.09
C GLY A 54 13.63 -10.49 -4.68
N THR A 55 12.61 -9.87 -5.24
CA THR A 55 12.68 -8.54 -5.87
C THR A 55 12.25 -7.39 -4.97
N LEU A 56 11.93 -7.67 -3.70
CA LEU A 56 11.50 -6.68 -2.72
C LEU A 56 12.58 -6.46 -1.66
N LYS A 57 12.94 -5.21 -1.41
CA LYS A 57 13.73 -4.77 -0.25
C LYS A 57 12.80 -4.15 0.76
N MET A 58 13.04 -4.41 2.02
CA MET A 58 12.33 -3.82 3.13
C MET A 58 13.32 -3.25 4.14
N TYR A 59 13.03 -2.07 4.65
CA TYR A 59 13.80 -1.39 5.69
C TYR A 59 12.88 -1.06 6.85
N ALA A 60 13.31 -1.36 8.08
CA ALA A 60 12.69 -0.79 9.26
C ALA A 60 13.39 0.53 9.58
N LYS A 61 12.62 1.60 9.55
CA LYS A 61 13.08 2.97 9.77
C LYS A 61 12.60 3.49 11.11
N LEU A 62 13.49 4.15 11.83
CA LEU A 62 13.18 4.90 13.05
C LEU A 62 13.44 6.39 12.77
N PHE A 63 12.43 7.20 12.97
CA PHE A 63 12.48 8.65 12.85
C PHE A 63 12.49 9.26 14.25
N THR A 64 13.33 10.26 14.48
CA THR A 64 13.43 10.98 15.74
C THR A 64 13.42 12.47 15.46
N ASP A 65 12.45 13.19 15.99
CA ASP A 65 12.53 14.66 16.03
C ASP A 65 13.60 15.07 17.06
N LEU A 66 14.67 15.69 16.58
CA LEU A 66 15.79 16.10 17.43
C LEU A 66 15.49 17.29 18.35
N LYS A 67 14.35 17.95 18.17
CA LYS A 67 13.91 19.05 19.05
C LYS A 67 13.09 18.54 20.22
N THR A 68 12.16 17.62 19.96
CA THR A 68 11.22 17.11 20.95
C THR A 68 11.65 15.77 21.56
N GLY A 69 12.47 15.01 20.83
CA GLY A 69 12.81 13.63 21.16
C GLY A 69 11.70 12.63 20.78
N GLU A 70 10.61 13.09 20.16
CA GLU A 70 9.54 12.22 19.69
C GLU A 70 10.07 11.22 18.68
N GLN A 71 9.59 9.98 18.75
CA GLN A 71 9.99 8.91 17.85
C GLN A 71 8.79 8.30 17.14
N LEU A 72 8.99 7.97 15.87
CA LEU A 72 8.06 7.22 15.02
C LEU A 72 8.85 6.15 14.27
N ALA A 73 8.22 5.02 13.98
CA ALA A 73 8.80 4.00 13.13
C ALA A 73 7.84 3.57 12.02
N ALA A 74 8.41 3.12 10.91
CA ALA A 74 7.67 2.57 9.77
C ALA A 74 8.50 1.55 9.01
N LEU A 75 7.84 0.71 8.22
CA LEU A 75 8.47 -0.12 7.20
C LEU A 75 8.52 0.65 5.88
N GLU A 76 9.68 0.68 5.25
CA GLU A 76 9.87 1.25 3.91
C GLU A 76 10.12 0.13 2.90
N PHE A 77 9.39 0.14 1.80
CA PHE A 77 9.49 -0.88 0.75
C PHE A 77 10.10 -0.32 -0.52
N HIS A 78 11.02 -1.09 -1.12
CA HIS A 78 11.70 -0.76 -2.37
C HIS A 78 11.74 -1.95 -3.31
N PRO A 79 11.68 -1.75 -4.63
CA PRO A 79 12.08 -2.77 -5.59
C PRO A 79 13.58 -3.09 -5.41
N SER A 80 13.96 -4.38 -5.34
CA SER A 80 15.37 -4.75 -5.21
C SER A 80 16.11 -4.74 -6.54
N THR A 81 15.41 -5.06 -7.61
CA THR A 81 15.90 -4.94 -8.97
C THR A 81 15.18 -3.77 -9.60
N GLY A 82 15.91 -2.68 -9.82
CA GLY A 82 15.38 -1.63 -10.65
C GLY A 82 15.10 -2.20 -12.04
N LEU A 83 13.85 -2.47 -12.37
CA LEU A 83 13.44 -2.26 -13.73
C LEU A 83 13.80 -0.79 -13.96
N LYS A 84 14.92 -0.57 -14.65
CA LYS A 84 15.32 0.74 -15.17
C LYS A 84 14.33 1.10 -16.28
N ILE A 85 13.07 1.30 -15.92
CA ILE A 85 12.08 1.82 -16.83
C ILE A 85 12.18 3.33 -16.73
N LEU A 86 13.05 3.84 -17.63
CA LEU A 86 12.95 5.19 -18.20
C LEU A 86 12.83 6.35 -17.20
N SER A 87 13.89 6.93 -16.82
CA SER A 87 14.26 8.35 -16.82
C SER A 87 15.16 8.86 -15.70
N SER A 88 15.33 8.21 -14.56
CA SER A 88 16.17 8.78 -13.49
C SER A 88 17.16 7.84 -12.80
N GLY A 89 17.29 6.60 -13.22
CA GLY A 89 18.38 5.71 -12.80
C GLY A 89 18.31 5.13 -11.39
N MET A 90 17.38 5.57 -10.52
CA MET A 90 17.19 5.03 -9.19
C MET A 90 15.77 4.44 -9.06
N ALA A 91 15.66 3.23 -8.52
CA ALA A 91 14.37 2.66 -8.17
C ALA A 91 13.73 3.54 -7.08
N GLN A 92 12.57 4.11 -7.39
CA GLN A 92 11.82 4.90 -6.41
C GLN A 92 11.29 3.98 -5.30
N PRO A 93 11.27 4.44 -4.03
CA PRO A 93 10.63 3.70 -2.96
C PRO A 93 9.14 3.52 -3.27
N LEU A 94 8.59 2.34 -2.92
CA LEU A 94 7.15 2.12 -3.00
C LEU A 94 6.42 2.93 -1.94
N GLY A 95 7.09 3.29 -0.85
CA GLY A 95 6.58 4.12 0.23
C GLY A 95 6.74 3.48 1.59
N TYR A 96 6.11 4.13 2.58
CA TYR A 96 6.09 3.67 3.97
C TYR A 96 4.81 2.91 4.29
N LEU A 97 4.91 1.97 5.22
CA LEU A 97 3.80 1.34 5.91
C LEU A 97 3.94 1.68 7.40
N ASP A 98 2.94 2.35 7.95
CA ASP A 98 2.90 2.70 9.36
C ASP A 98 2.78 1.44 10.24
N MET A 99 3.37 1.46 11.43
CA MET A 99 3.45 0.29 12.31
C MET A 99 2.08 -0.27 12.72
N ASP A 100 1.07 0.57 12.85
CA ASP A 100 -0.30 0.16 13.14
C ASP A 100 -1.01 -0.55 11.97
N LYS A 101 -0.38 -0.62 10.80
CA LYS A 101 -0.87 -1.31 9.60
C LYS A 101 -0.08 -2.56 9.23
N VAL A 102 0.96 -2.87 10.00
CA VAL A 102 1.81 -4.04 9.72
C VAL A 102 1.05 -5.35 9.93
N ASP A 103 0.25 -5.45 10.98
CA ASP A 103 -0.56 -6.65 11.25
C ASP A 103 -1.61 -6.87 10.16
N ASP A 104 -2.23 -5.81 9.65
CA ASP A 104 -3.18 -5.88 8.53
C ASP A 104 -2.51 -6.42 7.26
N LEU A 105 -1.28 -5.95 6.96
CA LEU A 105 -0.50 -6.47 5.83
C LEU A 105 -0.14 -7.94 6.02
N ILE A 106 0.35 -8.33 7.20
CA ILE A 106 0.69 -9.73 7.51
C ILE A 106 -0.53 -10.63 7.27
N LEU A 107 -1.68 -10.26 7.85
CA LEU A 107 -2.93 -11.00 7.67
C LEU A 107 -3.31 -11.13 6.19
N ALA A 108 -3.20 -10.05 5.43
CA ALA A 108 -3.50 -10.07 4.00
C ALA A 108 -2.57 -11.03 3.23
N LEU A 109 -1.25 -10.99 3.51
CA LEU A 109 -0.28 -11.87 2.87
C LEU A 109 -0.48 -13.34 3.27
N GLU A 110 -0.83 -13.62 4.52
CA GLU A 110 -1.18 -14.97 4.98
C GLU A 110 -2.44 -15.50 4.26
N LYS A 111 -3.45 -14.67 4.07
CA LYS A 111 -4.64 -15.03 3.28
C LYS A 111 -4.31 -15.27 1.81
N MET A 112 -3.47 -14.45 1.18
CA MET A 112 -3.00 -14.68 -0.18
C MET A 112 -2.27 -16.02 -0.30
N LEU A 113 -1.44 -16.38 0.69
CA LEU A 113 -0.74 -17.65 0.74
C LEU A 113 -1.71 -18.84 0.91
N GLU A 114 -2.65 -18.76 1.85
CA GLU A 114 -3.70 -19.74 2.07
C GLU A 114 -4.48 -19.99 0.79
N GLU A 115 -4.92 -18.92 0.17
CA GLU A 115 -5.67 -18.96 -1.07
C GLU A 115 -4.83 -19.53 -2.23
N SER A 116 -3.54 -19.30 -2.29
CA SER A 116 -2.64 -19.86 -3.31
C SER A 116 -2.47 -21.38 -3.18
N ASN A 117 -2.58 -21.90 -1.95
CA ASN A 117 -2.41 -23.33 -1.65
C ASN A 117 -3.72 -24.13 -1.75
N ALA A 118 -4.87 -23.49 -1.90
CA ALA A 118 -6.14 -24.19 -2.07
C ALA A 118 -6.10 -25.05 -3.34
N ALA A 119 -6.26 -26.37 -3.17
CA ALA A 119 -6.24 -27.34 -4.27
C ALA A 119 -7.42 -27.09 -5.23
N ASN A 120 -7.21 -27.35 -6.52
CA ASN A 120 -8.20 -27.32 -7.60
C ASN A 120 -8.64 -25.92 -8.10
N ARG A 121 -7.70 -24.99 -8.24
CA ARG A 121 -8.03 -23.71 -8.87
C ARG A 121 -8.04 -23.82 -10.37
N LYS A 122 -9.23 -23.66 -10.92
CA LYS A 122 -9.46 -23.44 -12.35
C LYS A 122 -9.78 -21.97 -12.64
N ASP A 123 -10.08 -21.20 -11.59
CA ASP A 123 -10.56 -19.83 -11.74
C ASP A 123 -9.40 -18.84 -11.53
N GLU A 124 -9.27 -17.91 -12.45
CA GLU A 124 -8.41 -16.75 -12.31
C GLU A 124 -9.06 -15.77 -11.33
N PHE A 125 -8.28 -15.31 -10.33
CA PHE A 125 -8.78 -14.33 -9.38
C PHE A 125 -7.63 -13.48 -8.83
N THR A 126 -8.03 -12.38 -8.22
CA THR A 126 -7.13 -11.43 -7.56
C THR A 126 -7.58 -11.16 -6.13
N ILE A 127 -6.62 -10.96 -5.22
CA ILE A 127 -6.85 -10.44 -3.87
C ILE A 127 -6.04 -9.16 -3.75
N ASN A 128 -6.67 -8.09 -3.34
CA ASN A 128 -6.02 -6.80 -3.18
C ASN A 128 -6.04 -6.34 -1.73
N TYR A 129 -4.89 -5.87 -1.24
CA TYR A 129 -4.72 -5.16 0.01
C TYR A 129 -4.15 -3.78 -0.30
N THR A 130 -4.80 -2.73 0.18
CA THR A 130 -4.33 -1.35 0.04
C THR A 130 -4.15 -0.74 1.43
N ALA A 131 -2.92 -0.34 1.74
CA ALA A 131 -2.64 0.39 2.96
C ALA A 131 -2.90 1.90 2.78
N PRO A 132 -3.22 2.63 3.85
CA PRO A 132 -3.12 4.08 3.86
C PRO A 132 -1.71 4.51 3.41
N GLY A 133 -1.63 5.58 2.62
CA GLY A 133 -0.38 5.98 1.98
C GLY A 133 -0.13 5.32 0.62
N GLY A 134 -1.06 4.46 0.17
CA GLY A 134 -1.10 3.96 -1.20
C GLY A 134 -0.20 2.77 -1.51
N ILE A 135 0.34 2.06 -0.48
CA ILE A 135 1.00 0.78 -0.71
C ILE A 135 -0.07 -0.28 -0.98
N ASP A 136 0.07 -0.93 -2.12
CA ASP A 136 -0.79 -2.00 -2.60
C ASP A 136 -0.03 -3.31 -2.63
N ALA A 137 -0.66 -4.40 -2.15
CA ALA A 137 -0.22 -5.77 -2.38
C ALA A 137 -1.32 -6.52 -3.13
N LEU A 138 -1.09 -6.81 -4.40
CA LEU A 138 -2.04 -7.48 -5.28
C LEU A 138 -1.58 -8.91 -5.52
N PHE A 139 -2.32 -9.89 -5.02
CA PHE A 139 -2.17 -11.28 -5.42
C PHE A 139 -2.92 -11.54 -6.73
N THR A 140 -2.28 -12.26 -7.65
CA THR A 140 -2.93 -12.73 -8.88
C THR A 140 -2.43 -14.12 -9.27
N THR A 141 -3.34 -14.93 -9.77
CA THR A 141 -3.03 -16.26 -10.34
C THR A 141 -2.64 -16.18 -11.80
N ASP A 142 -2.99 -15.08 -12.47
CA ASP A 142 -2.64 -14.81 -13.87
C ASP A 142 -1.79 -13.54 -13.97
N TYR A 143 -0.49 -13.75 -14.15
CA TYR A 143 0.45 -12.65 -14.42
C TYR A 143 1.28 -12.97 -15.65
N PRO A 144 1.31 -12.12 -16.68
CA PRO A 144 1.99 -12.38 -17.94
C PRO A 144 3.45 -12.80 -17.74
N GLY A 145 3.81 -13.96 -18.31
CA GLY A 145 5.16 -14.51 -18.22
C GLY A 145 5.50 -15.25 -16.93
N GLN A 146 4.54 -15.44 -16.02
CA GLN A 146 4.72 -16.24 -14.80
C GLN A 146 3.86 -17.49 -14.85
N SER A 147 4.45 -18.63 -14.50
CA SER A 147 3.76 -19.92 -14.39
C SER A 147 3.21 -20.23 -13.01
N THR A 148 3.46 -19.35 -12.05
CA THR A 148 3.03 -19.49 -10.66
C THR A 148 2.39 -18.19 -10.19
N PRO A 149 1.44 -18.26 -9.24
CA PRO A 149 0.87 -17.07 -8.62
C PRO A 149 1.93 -16.13 -8.04
N VAL A 150 1.66 -14.84 -8.09
CA VAL A 150 2.56 -13.80 -7.62
C VAL A 150 1.84 -12.80 -6.73
N VAL A 151 2.62 -12.08 -5.91
CA VAL A 151 2.17 -10.87 -5.21
C VAL A 151 2.92 -9.69 -5.80
N ILE A 152 2.18 -8.70 -6.24
CA ILE A 152 2.70 -7.46 -6.82
C ILE A 152 2.61 -6.37 -5.76
N PHE A 153 3.76 -5.86 -5.33
CA PHE A 153 3.82 -4.67 -4.50
C PHE A 153 3.98 -3.44 -5.38
N ARG A 154 3.18 -2.42 -5.14
CA ARG A 154 3.17 -1.18 -5.92
C ARG A 154 2.67 -0.02 -5.09
N LYS A 155 2.97 1.20 -5.50
CA LYS A 155 2.36 2.40 -4.92
C LYS A 155 1.21 2.84 -5.80
N LYS A 156 0.04 2.98 -5.20
CA LYS A 156 -1.16 3.50 -5.85
C LYS A 156 -1.27 4.98 -5.55
N TRP A 157 -1.33 5.78 -6.59
CA TRP A 157 -1.56 7.21 -6.49
C TRP A 157 -2.99 7.52 -6.89
N HIS A 158 -3.66 8.31 -6.09
CA HIS A 158 -4.93 8.91 -6.46
C HIS A 158 -4.67 10.38 -6.80
N SER A 159 -5.08 10.80 -7.96
CA SER A 159 -5.11 12.21 -8.32
C SER A 159 -6.48 12.56 -8.88
N VAL A 160 -6.82 13.83 -8.82
CA VAL A 160 -8.01 14.35 -9.48
C VAL A 160 -7.49 15.13 -10.68
N ASN A 161 -7.97 14.79 -11.88
CA ASN A 161 -7.59 15.53 -13.08
C ASN A 161 -8.22 16.94 -13.09
N GLU A 162 -7.87 17.77 -14.07
CA GLU A 162 -8.38 19.13 -14.23
C GLU A 162 -9.92 19.24 -14.34
N TYR A 163 -10.60 18.12 -14.64
CA TYR A 163 -12.06 18.02 -14.73
C TYR A 163 -12.69 17.49 -13.44
N GLY A 164 -11.93 17.33 -12.35
CA GLY A 164 -12.42 16.78 -11.09
C GLY A 164 -12.66 15.27 -11.11
N ILE A 165 -12.19 14.54 -12.14
CA ILE A 165 -12.37 13.10 -12.27
C ILE A 165 -11.24 12.41 -11.50
N PRO A 166 -11.56 11.53 -10.52
CA PRO A 166 -10.56 10.73 -9.85
C PRO A 166 -9.84 9.82 -10.85
N THR A 167 -8.53 9.93 -10.88
CA THR A 167 -7.67 9.07 -11.68
C THR A 167 -6.73 8.31 -10.75
N CYS A 168 -6.64 7.00 -10.98
CA CYS A 168 -5.75 6.14 -10.23
C CYS A 168 -4.53 5.85 -11.09
N TYR A 169 -3.35 6.23 -10.60
CA TYR A 169 -2.08 5.88 -11.24
C TYR A 169 -1.32 4.91 -10.35
N TYR A 170 -0.65 3.96 -10.97
CA TYR A 170 0.39 3.21 -10.28
C TYR A 170 1.72 3.91 -10.53
N SER A 171 2.53 4.06 -9.49
CA SER A 171 3.88 4.58 -9.66
C SER A 171 4.68 3.64 -10.58
N ASP A 172 5.69 4.18 -11.25
CA ASP A 172 6.61 3.42 -12.12
C ASP A 172 7.40 2.34 -11.33
N GLY A 173 7.26 2.30 -10.00
CA GLY A 173 7.84 1.29 -9.12
C GLY A 173 6.84 0.22 -8.77
N LEU A 174 6.91 -0.92 -9.43
CA LEU A 174 6.27 -2.16 -8.97
C LEU A 174 7.34 -3.22 -8.74
N THR A 175 7.05 -4.16 -7.85
CA THR A 175 7.88 -5.35 -7.70
C THR A 175 7.01 -6.58 -7.62
N VAL A 176 7.46 -7.67 -8.25
CA VAL A 176 6.73 -8.93 -8.34
C VAL A 176 7.43 -9.96 -7.47
N VAL A 177 6.73 -10.46 -6.46
CA VAL A 177 7.23 -11.46 -5.52
C VAL A 177 6.54 -12.79 -5.82
N SER A 178 7.34 -13.83 -6.04
CA SER A 178 6.79 -15.19 -6.20
C SER A 178 6.10 -15.64 -4.92
N ILE A 179 4.97 -16.31 -5.05
CA ILE A 179 4.24 -16.88 -3.91
C ILE A 179 5.11 -17.82 -3.06
N LYS A 180 6.11 -18.47 -3.66
CA LYS A 180 7.03 -19.37 -2.96
C LYS A 180 7.91 -18.66 -1.92
N ILE A 181 8.14 -17.35 -2.09
CA ILE A 181 8.98 -16.55 -1.20
C ILE A 181 8.11 -15.91 -0.10
N LEU A 182 6.79 -15.89 -0.28
CA LEU A 182 5.88 -15.18 0.62
C LEU A 182 5.98 -15.63 2.09
N PRO A 183 6.12 -16.93 2.44
CA PRO A 183 6.30 -17.35 3.83
C PRO A 183 7.53 -16.71 4.50
N LYS A 184 8.63 -16.59 3.74
CA LYS A 184 9.85 -15.96 4.24
C LYS A 184 9.66 -14.46 4.38
N LEU A 185 9.04 -13.79 3.40
CA LEU A 185 8.73 -12.37 3.49
C LEU A 185 7.86 -12.04 4.72
N ILE A 186 6.83 -12.86 5.00
CA ILE A 186 5.99 -12.71 6.20
C ILE A 186 6.83 -12.82 7.47
N ALA A 187 7.74 -13.80 7.55
CA ALA A 187 8.62 -13.96 8.69
C ALA A 187 9.54 -12.72 8.90
N GLU A 188 10.11 -12.20 7.82
CA GLU A 188 10.96 -11.00 7.84
C GLU A 188 10.18 -9.73 8.26
N ILE A 189 8.92 -9.59 7.86
CA ILE A 189 8.06 -8.49 8.30
C ILE A 189 7.80 -8.59 9.81
N LYS A 190 7.51 -9.80 10.33
CA LYS A 190 7.30 -10.03 11.77
C LYS A 190 8.58 -9.75 12.58
N GLU A 191 9.74 -10.13 12.06
CA GLU A 191 11.03 -9.83 12.68
C GLU A 191 11.30 -8.32 12.72
N ALA A 192 11.07 -7.63 11.63
CA ALA A 192 11.21 -6.17 11.58
C ALA A 192 10.30 -5.48 12.60
N GLN A 193 9.04 -5.92 12.70
CA GLN A 193 8.08 -5.42 13.69
C GLN A 193 8.57 -5.61 15.13
N MET A 194 9.14 -6.78 15.44
CA MET A 194 9.70 -7.06 16.76
C MET A 194 10.89 -6.14 17.07
N ILE A 195 11.80 -5.95 16.12
CA ILE A 195 12.97 -5.08 16.28
C ILE A 195 12.54 -3.62 16.50
N ILE A 196 11.56 -3.14 15.75
CA ILE A 196 11.00 -1.79 15.92
C ILE A 196 10.40 -1.63 17.32
N ASN A 197 9.58 -2.57 17.78
CA ASN A 197 8.97 -2.52 19.10
C ASN A 197 10.01 -2.49 20.22
N GLN A 198 11.12 -3.22 20.07
CA GLN A 198 12.26 -3.18 21.00
C GLN A 198 12.99 -1.83 20.96
N ALA A 199 13.10 -1.21 19.79
CA ALA A 199 13.75 0.09 19.66
C ALA A 199 12.93 1.22 20.29
N LEU A 200 11.61 1.19 20.13
CA LEU A 200 10.67 2.18 20.69
C LEU A 200 10.45 2.04 22.20
N SER A 201 10.82 0.89 22.80
CA SER A 201 10.66 0.63 24.25
C SER A 201 11.86 1.09 25.10
N LYS A 202 12.89 1.63 24.48
CA LYS A 202 14.11 2.15 25.14
C LYS A 202 14.04 3.64 25.39
#